data_a22e2f4de5cf424e45c6bd8fd83fdaf5
#
_entry.id   a22e2f4de5cf424e45c6bd8fd83fdaf5
#
_cell.length_a   1.000
_cell.length_b   1.000
_cell.length_c   1.000
_cell.angle_alpha   90.00
_cell.angle_beta   90.00
_cell.angle_gamma   90.00
#
_symmetry.space_group_name_H-M   'P 1'
#
loop_
_entity.id
_entity.type
_entity.pdbx_description
1 polymer ?
#
loop_
_entity_poly.entity_id
_entity_poly.type
_entity_poly.pdbx_seq_one_letter_code
_entity_poly.pdbx_strand_id
1 'polypeptide(L)'
;MFHILDIDNTLFFTNELNNKGYIFALTSLGLKALSPCKRITRIVIASWYPFLKDEEMTAIIRLKQTYVGENLHLISINDDLHQLLREVGPNMVGLWTAADPIRIKKILDYNDITNYTYIRFSDKSQDDICHGIQEFCHVFHCEKDQLCFYEDDKNVISLLKSHNVQVVEVLA
;
A
#
# COMPACT_ATOMS: atom_id res chain seq x y z
N MET A 1 15.77 11.25 12.61
CA MET A 1 14.38 11.11 12.07
C MET A 1 14.24 9.73 11.50
N PHE A 2 13.23 8.98 11.92
CA PHE A 2 12.92 7.67 11.34
C PHE A 2 11.80 7.83 10.32
N HIS A 3 11.93 7.16 9.19
CA HIS A 3 11.04 7.32 8.04
C HIS A 3 10.15 6.09 7.89
N ILE A 4 8.84 6.28 7.98
CA ILE A 4 7.84 5.21 7.85
C ILE A 4 7.10 5.43 6.53
N LEU A 5 7.28 4.53 5.57
CA LEU A 5 6.74 4.67 4.23
C LEU A 5 5.55 3.72 4.04
N ASP A 6 4.43 4.25 3.57
CA ASP A 6 3.44 3.42 2.90
C ASP A 6 4.00 2.90 1.57
N ILE A 7 3.39 1.85 1.05
CA ILE A 7 3.91 1.16 -0.14
C ILE A 7 3.08 1.48 -1.38
N ASP A 8 1.77 1.21 -1.35
CA ASP A 8 0.90 1.37 -2.53
C ASP A 8 0.56 2.84 -2.79
N ASN A 9 0.97 3.36 -3.94
CA ASN A 9 0.86 4.76 -4.39
C ASN A 9 1.67 5.77 -3.56
N THR A 10 2.52 5.28 -2.68
CA THR A 10 3.50 6.06 -1.93
C THR A 10 4.91 5.71 -2.40
N LEU A 11 5.46 4.56 -2.02
CA LEU A 11 6.76 4.09 -2.49
C LEU A 11 6.69 3.60 -3.94
N PHE A 12 5.58 2.94 -4.31
CA PHE A 12 5.34 2.43 -5.66
C PHE A 12 4.00 2.91 -6.22
N PHE A 13 3.97 3.40 -7.45
CA PHE A 13 2.73 3.75 -8.13
C PHE A 13 2.05 2.51 -8.71
N THR A 14 1.13 1.94 -7.93
CA THR A 14 0.50 0.64 -8.20
C THR A 14 -0.92 0.72 -8.75
N ASN A 15 -1.56 1.91 -8.76
CA ASN A 15 -2.97 2.06 -9.14
C ASN A 15 -3.26 1.54 -10.55
N GLU A 16 -2.43 1.88 -11.54
CA GLU A 16 -2.65 1.46 -12.93
C GLU A 16 -2.58 -0.06 -13.06
N LEU A 17 -1.56 -0.69 -12.48
CA LEU A 17 -1.40 -2.14 -12.49
C LEU A 17 -2.54 -2.84 -11.74
N ASN A 18 -2.94 -2.31 -10.58
CA ASN A 18 -4.08 -2.84 -9.82
C ASN A 18 -5.39 -2.76 -10.61
N ASN A 19 -5.64 -1.63 -11.29
CA ASN A 19 -6.83 -1.46 -12.13
C ASN A 19 -6.82 -2.44 -13.31
N LYS A 20 -5.70 -2.58 -14.01
CA LYS A 20 -5.53 -3.57 -15.09
C LYS A 20 -5.77 -5.00 -14.59
N GLY A 21 -5.26 -5.33 -13.41
CA GLY A 21 -5.48 -6.64 -12.78
C GLY A 21 -6.95 -6.91 -12.46
N TYR A 22 -7.68 -5.92 -11.95
CA TYR A 22 -9.13 -6.07 -11.72
C TYR A 22 -9.92 -6.18 -13.02
N ILE A 23 -9.57 -5.38 -14.04
CA ILE A 23 -10.23 -5.48 -15.37
C ILE A 23 -9.98 -6.87 -15.97
N PHE A 24 -8.76 -7.38 -15.92
CA PHE A 24 -8.43 -8.73 -16.34
C PHE A 24 -9.25 -9.78 -15.60
N ALA A 25 -9.34 -9.70 -14.28
CA ALA A 25 -10.07 -10.64 -13.45
C ALA A 25 -11.58 -10.62 -13.76
N LEU A 26 -12.18 -9.44 -13.86
CA LEU A 26 -13.59 -9.28 -14.24
C LEU A 26 -13.86 -9.87 -15.63
N THR A 27 -13.04 -9.55 -16.62
CA THR A 27 -13.19 -10.04 -18.00
C THR A 27 -13.07 -11.56 -18.05
N SER A 28 -12.15 -12.15 -17.29
CA SER A 28 -11.98 -13.61 -17.20
C SER A 28 -13.22 -14.35 -16.65
N LEU A 29 -14.05 -13.65 -15.90
CA LEU A 29 -15.33 -14.16 -15.35
C LEU A 29 -16.55 -13.69 -16.17
N GLY A 30 -16.34 -13.09 -17.35
CA GLY A 30 -17.43 -12.58 -18.21
C GLY A 30 -18.08 -11.29 -17.70
N LEU A 31 -17.46 -10.62 -16.74
CA LEU A 31 -17.90 -9.34 -16.17
C LEU A 31 -17.15 -8.15 -16.82
N LYS A 32 -17.64 -6.93 -16.59
CA LYS A 32 -17.04 -5.70 -17.14
C LYS A 32 -16.87 -4.65 -16.05
N ALA A 33 -15.91 -3.75 -16.20
CA ALA A 33 -15.89 -2.51 -15.42
C ALA A 33 -17.10 -1.64 -15.83
N LEU A 34 -17.96 -1.26 -14.88
CA LEU A 34 -19.23 -0.58 -15.19
C LEU A 34 -19.09 0.95 -15.25
N SER A 35 -18.06 1.50 -14.63
CA SER A 35 -17.77 2.95 -14.72
C SER A 35 -16.27 3.23 -14.67
N PRO A 36 -15.79 4.31 -15.30
CA PRO A 36 -14.44 4.79 -15.11
C PRO A 36 -14.23 5.18 -13.64
N CYS A 37 -13.15 4.73 -13.04
CA CYS A 37 -12.75 5.19 -11.72
C CYS A 37 -11.22 5.27 -11.61
N LYS A 38 -10.73 6.21 -10.81
CA LYS A 38 -9.29 6.39 -10.59
C LYS A 38 -8.66 5.13 -9.97
N ARG A 39 -9.38 4.48 -9.04
CA ARG A 39 -8.92 3.28 -8.33
C ARG A 39 -10.04 2.26 -8.18
N ILE A 40 -9.88 1.11 -8.82
CA ILE A 40 -10.77 -0.05 -8.64
C ILE A 40 -10.38 -0.74 -7.32
N THR A 41 -11.38 -0.94 -6.45
CA THR A 41 -11.24 -1.63 -5.18
C THR A 41 -12.32 -2.71 -5.05
N ARG A 42 -12.22 -3.57 -4.03
CA ARG A 42 -13.27 -4.54 -3.71
C ARG A 42 -14.62 -3.87 -3.47
N ILE A 43 -14.62 -2.70 -2.80
CA ILE A 43 -15.83 -1.91 -2.53
C ILE A 43 -16.46 -1.42 -3.83
N VAL A 44 -15.64 -0.91 -4.75
CA VAL A 44 -16.10 -0.47 -6.08
C VAL A 44 -16.72 -1.64 -6.84
N ILE A 45 -16.06 -2.79 -6.87
CA ILE A 45 -16.61 -4.00 -7.53
C ILE A 45 -17.92 -4.46 -6.87
N ALA A 46 -17.98 -4.50 -5.55
CA ALA A 46 -19.20 -4.84 -4.82
C ALA A 46 -20.35 -3.85 -5.12
N SER A 47 -20.05 -2.57 -5.31
CA SER A 47 -21.05 -1.57 -5.73
C SER A 47 -21.53 -1.77 -7.16
N TRP A 48 -20.66 -2.23 -8.07
CA TRP A 48 -21.04 -2.56 -9.44
C TRP A 48 -21.86 -3.87 -9.53
N TYR A 49 -21.56 -4.82 -8.67
CA TYR A 49 -22.12 -6.17 -8.65
C TYR A 49 -22.58 -6.55 -7.24
N PRO A 50 -23.70 -5.96 -6.74
CA PRO A 50 -24.13 -6.15 -5.34
C PRO A 50 -24.60 -7.58 -5.03
N PHE A 51 -24.80 -8.41 -6.05
CA PHE A 51 -25.21 -9.81 -5.92
C PHE A 51 -24.06 -10.80 -6.09
N LEU A 52 -22.82 -10.30 -6.20
CA LEU A 52 -21.63 -11.13 -6.33
C LEU A 52 -21.45 -11.96 -5.04
N LYS A 53 -21.25 -13.25 -5.21
CA LYS A 53 -21.00 -14.17 -4.08
C LYS A 53 -19.57 -14.01 -3.57
N ASP A 54 -19.33 -14.34 -2.30
CA ASP A 54 -18.00 -14.29 -1.70
C ASP A 54 -16.96 -15.13 -2.45
N GLU A 55 -17.38 -16.29 -2.99
CA GLU A 55 -16.53 -17.16 -3.81
C GLU A 55 -16.10 -16.49 -5.12
N GLU A 56 -17.00 -15.75 -5.77
CA GLU A 56 -16.72 -15.02 -7.00
C GLU A 56 -15.81 -13.83 -6.72
N MET A 57 -16.03 -13.09 -5.63
CA MET A 57 -15.13 -12.02 -5.19
C MET A 57 -13.74 -12.57 -4.87
N THR A 58 -13.66 -13.72 -4.21
CA THR A 58 -12.38 -14.41 -3.92
C THR A 58 -11.67 -14.81 -5.22
N ALA A 59 -12.39 -15.30 -6.22
CA ALA A 59 -11.84 -15.63 -7.54
C ALA A 59 -11.30 -14.38 -8.25
N ILE A 60 -12.03 -13.25 -8.21
CA ILE A 60 -11.59 -11.96 -8.76
C ILE A 60 -10.28 -11.51 -8.11
N ILE A 61 -10.21 -11.57 -6.78
CA ILE A 61 -9.01 -11.17 -6.04
C ILE A 61 -7.82 -12.05 -6.43
N ARG A 62 -8.01 -13.37 -6.52
CA ARG A 62 -6.94 -14.31 -6.91
C ARG A 62 -6.44 -14.04 -8.33
N LEU A 63 -7.35 -13.88 -9.29
CA LEU A 63 -6.99 -13.58 -10.69
C LEU A 63 -6.24 -12.24 -10.79
N LYS A 64 -6.73 -11.21 -10.08
CA LYS A 64 -6.05 -9.91 -9.98
C LYS A 64 -4.64 -10.06 -9.42
N GLN A 65 -4.44 -10.81 -8.35
CA GLN A 65 -3.13 -11.03 -7.74
C GLN A 65 -2.17 -11.78 -8.68
N THR A 66 -2.67 -12.78 -9.41
CA THR A 66 -1.89 -13.48 -10.45
C THR A 66 -1.43 -12.51 -11.52
N TYR A 67 -2.35 -11.71 -12.09
CA TYR A 67 -2.03 -10.71 -13.10
C TYR A 67 -0.97 -9.70 -12.61
N VAL A 68 -1.14 -9.17 -11.40
CA VAL A 68 -0.17 -8.24 -10.81
C VAL A 68 1.20 -8.90 -10.66
N GLY A 69 1.25 -10.14 -10.18
CA GLY A 69 2.51 -10.88 -9.99
C GLY A 69 3.27 -11.16 -11.30
N GLU A 70 2.55 -11.28 -12.42
CA GLU A 70 3.14 -11.51 -13.76
C GLU A 70 3.53 -10.21 -14.47
N ASN A 71 3.06 -9.05 -13.98
CA ASN A 71 3.25 -7.76 -14.64
C ASN A 71 3.95 -6.72 -13.75
N LEU A 72 4.82 -7.15 -12.83
CA LEU A 72 5.54 -6.26 -11.91
C LEU A 72 6.39 -5.20 -12.63
N HIS A 73 6.83 -5.46 -13.87
CA HIS A 73 7.55 -4.52 -14.71
C HIS A 73 6.74 -3.25 -15.08
N LEU A 74 5.43 -3.25 -14.84
CA LEU A 74 4.56 -2.08 -15.05
C LEU A 74 4.48 -1.16 -13.81
N ILE A 75 5.10 -1.55 -12.70
CA ILE A 75 5.16 -0.72 -11.50
C ILE A 75 6.29 0.30 -11.67
N SER A 76 6.00 1.57 -11.40
CA SER A 76 7.01 2.59 -11.24
C SER A 76 7.26 2.87 -9.76
N ILE A 77 8.52 3.13 -9.42
CA ILE A 77 8.92 3.53 -8.08
C ILE A 77 8.84 5.06 -7.96
N ASN A 78 8.58 5.55 -6.77
CA ASN A 78 8.71 6.96 -6.45
C ASN A 78 10.20 7.30 -6.28
N ASP A 79 10.76 8.03 -7.24
CA ASP A 79 12.20 8.31 -7.30
C ASP A 79 12.72 9.06 -6.05
N ASP A 80 11.94 10.00 -5.52
CA ASP A 80 12.31 10.77 -4.33
C ASP A 80 12.41 9.87 -3.08
N LEU A 81 11.42 8.97 -2.90
CA LEU A 81 11.44 8.03 -1.79
C LEU A 81 12.48 6.93 -1.98
N HIS A 82 12.73 6.51 -3.21
CA HIS A 82 13.81 5.59 -3.52
C HIS A 82 15.19 6.20 -3.23
N GLN A 83 15.37 7.48 -3.53
CA GLN A 83 16.57 8.21 -3.15
C GLN A 83 16.70 8.32 -1.63
N LEU A 84 15.62 8.67 -0.93
CA LEU A 84 15.58 8.69 0.54
C LEU A 84 16.04 7.36 1.14
N LEU A 85 15.50 6.22 0.66
CA LEU A 85 15.90 4.88 1.11
C LEU A 85 17.42 4.63 0.99
N ARG A 86 18.04 5.15 -0.06
CA ARG A 86 19.49 5.00 -0.29
C ARG A 86 20.33 5.91 0.62
N GLU A 87 19.81 7.09 0.92
CA GLU A 87 20.55 8.11 1.69
C GLU A 87 20.52 7.85 3.20
N VAL A 88 19.36 7.42 3.75
CA VAL A 88 19.20 7.30 5.21
C VAL A 88 19.63 5.94 5.77
N GLY A 89 19.75 4.93 4.93
CA GLY A 89 20.12 3.57 5.33
C GLY A 89 19.01 2.79 6.03
N PRO A 90 19.16 1.46 6.11
CA PRO A 90 18.07 0.56 6.52
C PRO A 90 17.59 0.79 7.96
N ASN A 91 18.50 1.12 8.88
CA ASN A 91 18.18 1.27 10.31
C ASN A 91 17.28 2.47 10.63
N MET A 92 17.01 3.32 9.65
CA MET A 92 16.18 4.51 9.78
C MET A 92 14.82 4.39 9.07
N VAL A 93 14.53 3.22 8.48
CA VAL A 93 13.35 3.04 7.62
C VAL A 93 12.47 1.90 8.12
N GLY A 94 11.17 2.18 8.23
CA GLY A 94 10.09 1.22 8.37
C GLY A 94 9.13 1.30 7.18
N LEU A 95 8.42 0.21 6.93
CA LEU A 95 7.35 0.15 5.96
C LEU A 95 6.02 -0.14 6.66
N TRP A 96 4.93 0.48 6.22
CA TRP A 96 3.60 0.23 6.78
C TRP A 96 2.55 0.18 5.67
N THR A 97 1.91 -0.96 5.49
CA THR A 97 0.96 -1.16 4.39
C THR A 97 -0.25 -1.98 4.81
N ALA A 98 -1.41 -1.67 4.21
CA ALA A 98 -2.63 -2.48 4.33
C ALA A 98 -2.73 -3.59 3.25
N ALA A 99 -1.70 -3.74 2.44
CA ALA A 99 -1.70 -4.67 1.33
C ALA A 99 -1.36 -6.12 1.74
N ASP A 100 -1.65 -7.06 0.83
CA ASP A 100 -1.32 -8.46 1.01
C ASP A 100 0.20 -8.69 1.12
N PRO A 101 0.68 -9.38 2.18
CA PRO A 101 2.11 -9.58 2.42
C PRO A 101 2.84 -10.30 1.28
N ILE A 102 2.21 -11.29 0.64
CA ILE A 102 2.83 -12.07 -0.45
C ILE A 102 3.04 -11.17 -1.67
N ARG A 103 2.05 -10.32 -1.98
CA ARG A 103 2.16 -9.35 -3.08
C ARG A 103 3.26 -8.33 -2.82
N ILE A 104 3.29 -7.77 -1.61
CA ILE A 104 4.28 -6.75 -1.24
C ILE A 104 5.69 -7.32 -1.28
N LYS A 105 5.90 -8.52 -0.74
CA LYS A 105 7.21 -9.18 -0.82
C LYS A 105 7.69 -9.32 -2.27
N LYS A 106 6.82 -9.75 -3.20
CA LYS A 106 7.18 -9.85 -4.62
C LYS A 106 7.55 -8.50 -5.23
N ILE A 107 6.84 -7.42 -4.86
CA ILE A 107 7.13 -6.07 -5.37
C ILE A 107 8.48 -5.57 -4.85
N LEU A 108 8.75 -5.73 -3.56
CA LEU A 108 10.01 -5.34 -2.93
C LEU A 108 11.19 -6.14 -3.53
N ASP A 109 11.05 -7.47 -3.62
CA ASP A 109 12.08 -8.36 -4.19
C ASP A 109 12.36 -8.02 -5.67
N TYR A 110 11.32 -7.75 -6.47
CA TYR A 110 11.46 -7.39 -7.89
C TYR A 110 12.22 -6.07 -8.10
N ASN A 111 12.08 -5.12 -7.16
CA ASN A 111 12.71 -3.80 -7.24
C ASN A 111 13.99 -3.69 -6.38
N ASP A 112 14.50 -4.80 -5.85
CA ASP A 112 15.69 -4.86 -4.99
C ASP A 112 15.61 -3.93 -3.75
N ILE A 113 14.40 -3.74 -3.21
CA ILE A 113 14.20 -2.91 -2.01
C ILE A 113 14.43 -3.75 -0.76
N THR A 114 15.59 -3.58 -0.15
CA THR A 114 16.02 -4.25 1.08
C THR A 114 16.38 -3.26 2.20
N ASN A 115 16.36 -1.96 1.91
CA ASN A 115 16.81 -0.89 2.81
C ASN A 115 15.71 -0.48 3.80
N TYR A 116 15.23 -1.42 4.63
CA TYR A 116 14.31 -1.16 5.74
C TYR A 116 14.57 -2.13 6.89
N THR A 117 14.26 -1.70 8.11
CA THR A 117 14.43 -2.53 9.32
C THR A 117 13.19 -3.35 9.62
N TYR A 118 12.01 -2.78 9.38
CA TYR A 118 10.75 -3.37 9.82
C TYR A 118 9.64 -3.10 8.81
N ILE A 119 8.73 -4.06 8.65
CA ILE A 119 7.51 -3.90 7.89
C ILE A 119 6.30 -4.32 8.71
N ARG A 120 5.31 -3.42 8.82
CA ARG A 120 4.01 -3.66 9.45
C ARG A 120 2.94 -3.87 8.39
N PHE A 121 2.17 -4.94 8.54
CA PHE A 121 0.98 -5.23 7.74
C PHE A 121 -0.26 -5.04 8.59
N SER A 122 -1.06 -3.99 8.32
CA SER A 122 -2.32 -3.74 8.99
C SER A 122 -3.18 -2.77 8.19
N ASP A 123 -4.47 -2.69 8.50
CA ASP A 123 -5.47 -1.91 7.74
C ASP A 123 -5.38 -0.39 7.95
N LYS A 124 -4.55 0.09 8.87
CA LYS A 124 -4.39 1.50 9.23
C LYS A 124 -5.71 2.16 9.65
N SER A 125 -6.61 1.38 10.23
CA SER A 125 -7.89 1.89 10.75
C SER A 125 -7.66 2.84 11.93
N GLN A 126 -8.72 3.56 12.33
CA GLN A 126 -8.67 4.46 13.48
C GLN A 126 -8.17 3.76 14.76
N ASP A 127 -8.58 2.52 14.97
CA ASP A 127 -8.17 1.73 16.14
C ASP A 127 -6.72 1.23 16.03
N ASP A 128 -6.22 1.04 14.82
CA ASP A 128 -4.89 0.50 14.55
C ASP A 128 -3.78 1.57 14.51
N ILE A 129 -4.10 2.82 14.14
CA ILE A 129 -3.10 3.90 14.00
C ILE A 129 -2.27 4.10 15.26
N CYS A 130 -2.90 4.16 16.43
CA CYS A 130 -2.19 4.37 17.69
C CYS A 130 -1.21 3.22 17.99
N HIS A 131 -1.65 1.99 17.77
CA HIS A 131 -0.81 0.79 17.94
C HIS A 131 0.36 0.78 16.97
N GLY A 132 0.11 1.13 15.71
CA GLY A 132 1.17 1.20 14.69
C GLY A 132 2.25 2.22 15.04
N ILE A 133 1.87 3.43 15.48
CA ILE A 133 2.82 4.46 15.93
C ILE A 133 3.65 3.93 17.11
N GLN A 134 3.00 3.35 18.13
CA GLN A 134 3.68 2.79 19.30
C GLN A 134 4.66 1.67 18.92
N GLU A 135 4.27 0.80 17.98
CA GLU A 135 5.10 -0.30 17.51
C GLU A 135 6.36 0.23 16.80
N PHE A 136 6.25 1.25 15.95
CA PHE A 136 7.42 1.88 15.34
C PHE A 136 8.30 2.60 16.37
N CYS A 137 7.73 3.28 17.35
CA CYS A 137 8.49 3.85 18.46
C CYS A 137 9.30 2.76 19.21
N HIS A 138 8.68 1.60 19.44
CA HIS A 138 9.35 0.47 20.08
C HIS A 138 10.47 -0.12 19.22
N VAL A 139 10.19 -0.37 17.93
CA VAL A 139 11.16 -0.94 16.98
C VAL A 139 12.40 -0.05 16.83
N PHE A 140 12.19 1.26 16.74
CA PHE A 140 13.29 2.23 16.53
C PHE A 140 13.85 2.80 17.83
N HIS A 141 13.33 2.41 19.00
CA HIS A 141 13.72 2.94 20.30
C HIS A 141 13.71 4.48 20.35
N CYS A 142 12.60 5.07 19.85
CA CYS A 142 12.47 6.51 19.68
C CYS A 142 11.12 7.05 20.20
N GLU A 143 11.03 8.36 20.34
CA GLU A 143 9.77 9.05 20.62
C GLU A 143 9.00 9.33 19.32
N LYS A 144 7.68 9.52 19.43
CA LYS A 144 6.79 9.71 18.27
C LYS A 144 7.11 10.93 17.41
N ASP A 145 7.68 12.00 17.98
CA ASP A 145 8.12 13.21 17.29
C ASP A 145 9.36 12.99 16.42
N GLN A 146 10.03 11.86 16.59
CA GLN A 146 11.16 11.42 15.78
C GLN A 146 10.73 10.55 14.59
N LEU A 147 9.42 10.25 14.46
CA LEU A 147 8.85 9.51 13.32
C LEU A 147 8.33 10.48 12.26
N CYS A 148 8.60 10.18 10.99
CA CYS A 148 8.03 10.86 9.83
C CYS A 148 7.36 9.84 8.91
N PHE A 149 6.05 9.97 8.72
CA PHE A 149 5.25 9.07 7.90
C PHE A 149 5.08 9.65 6.49
N TYR A 150 5.15 8.78 5.47
CA TYR A 150 4.90 9.11 4.07
C TYR A 150 3.67 8.32 3.60
N GLU A 151 2.63 9.01 3.13
CA GLU A 151 1.31 8.42 2.89
C GLU A 151 0.56 9.16 1.77
N ASP A 152 -0.23 8.44 0.97
CA ASP A 152 -1.10 9.01 -0.07
C ASP A 152 -2.58 9.06 0.34
N ASP A 153 -3.01 8.18 1.26
CA ASP A 153 -4.41 8.13 1.71
C ASP A 153 -4.75 9.27 2.68
N LYS A 154 -5.65 10.16 2.25
CA LYS A 154 -6.04 11.34 3.03
C LYS A 154 -6.68 11.01 4.38
N ASN A 155 -7.37 9.88 4.50
CA ASN A 155 -7.97 9.46 5.77
C ASN A 155 -6.87 9.03 6.73
N VAL A 156 -5.91 8.22 6.26
CA VAL A 156 -4.74 7.80 7.05
C VAL A 156 -3.89 9.01 7.46
N ILE A 157 -3.64 9.94 6.53
CA ILE A 157 -2.94 11.20 6.81
C ILE A 157 -3.64 11.99 7.92
N SER A 158 -4.97 12.12 7.87
CA SER A 158 -5.76 12.81 8.89
C SER A 158 -5.63 12.13 10.25
N LEU A 159 -5.73 10.81 10.29
CA LEU A 159 -5.56 10.02 11.50
C LEU A 159 -4.15 10.17 12.10
N LEU A 160 -3.11 10.03 11.29
CA LEU A 160 -1.72 10.22 11.73
C LEU A 160 -1.50 11.63 12.31
N LYS A 161 -1.96 12.68 11.62
CA LYS A 161 -1.87 14.07 12.09
C LYS A 161 -2.59 14.30 13.43
N SER A 162 -3.71 13.62 13.67
CA SER A 162 -4.43 13.71 14.96
C SER A 162 -3.62 13.17 16.15
N HIS A 163 -2.63 12.31 15.89
CA HIS A 163 -1.70 11.78 16.89
C HIS A 163 -0.42 12.64 17.06
N ASN A 164 -0.36 13.81 16.40
CA ASN A 164 0.78 14.73 16.46
C ASN A 164 2.12 14.10 16.01
N VAL A 165 2.10 13.30 14.97
CA VAL A 165 3.29 12.81 14.27
C VAL A 165 3.52 13.62 12.99
N GLN A 166 4.76 13.61 12.48
CA GLN A 166 5.07 14.25 11.20
C GLN A 166 4.55 13.39 10.05
N VAL A 167 3.90 14.04 9.08
CA VAL A 167 3.36 13.36 7.89
C VAL A 167 3.72 14.15 6.64
N VAL A 168 4.32 13.48 5.68
CA VAL A 168 4.53 13.95 4.32
C VAL A 168 3.46 13.32 3.43
N GLU A 169 2.60 14.14 2.86
CA GLU A 169 1.60 13.70 1.89
C GLU A 169 2.27 13.46 0.54
N VAL A 170 2.13 12.23 0.02
CA VAL A 170 2.63 11.85 -1.30
C VAL A 170 1.50 12.00 -2.31
N LEU A 171 1.76 12.72 -3.38
CA LEU A 171 0.79 12.92 -4.46
C LEU A 171 0.99 11.83 -5.53
N ALA A 172 -0.01 10.95 -5.68
CA ALA A 172 -0.04 9.85 -6.64
C ALA A 172 -0.89 10.16 -7.90
#